data_5965cc513a44af87c5ae88c49545ddb4
#
_entry.id   5965cc513a44af87c5ae88c49545ddb4
#
_cell.length_a   1.000
_cell.length_b   1.000
_cell.length_c   1.000
_cell.angle_alpha   90.00
_cell.angle_beta   90.00
_cell.angle_gamma   90.00
#
_symmetry.space_group_name_H-M   'P 1'
#
loop_
_entity.id
_entity.type
_entity.pdbx_description
1 polymer ?
#
loop_
_entity_poly.entity_id
_entity_poly.type
_entity_poly.pdbx_seq_one_letter_code
_entity_poly.pdbx_strand_id
1 'polypeptide(L)'
;MEDLIFVTAQPDVPYFHWQVRIYVHNFIQKGINPNNIHVISGMVNGNKEPTLESLELKKLGINIHHYLDNRHKKYYIPNIKPFLVYKWLEQYPQFGKLFFLHDADIIFRELPDFNSLIKDKTIYVSDTIGYIGYNYIMDCCNRYEKQYPNSPKQQLITDMSDVVGVSINKIKENQNNSGGGQYLIKNSDYHIWQKIYMDCVPLYDTMMNYHKKYPIGAPIQFWTAEMWSLLWNLWYFNFDVKVSEKLSFSWATDNNFIYEKHTILHMAGVTEDLKHSKFYKGEYINVNPLEKLKENPNQFDYVDKNSSTINYINIMKDLIEKEV
;
A
#
# COMPACT_ATOMS: atom_id res chain seq x y z
N MET A 1 -2.45 13.10 18.82
CA MET A 1 -2.23 13.05 17.35
C MET A 1 -1.00 13.87 16.92
N GLU A 2 -0.49 14.75 17.78
CA GLU A 2 0.69 15.59 17.46
C GLU A 2 1.95 14.79 17.08
N ASP A 3 2.16 13.62 17.68
CA ASP A 3 3.31 12.75 17.41
C ASP A 3 3.08 11.74 16.25
N LEU A 4 1.88 11.66 15.67
CA LEU A 4 1.59 10.74 14.56
C LEU A 4 2.10 11.33 13.26
N ILE A 5 2.96 10.59 12.58
CA ILE A 5 3.41 10.93 11.22
C ILE A 5 2.78 10.01 10.18
N PHE A 6 2.58 10.54 8.97
CA PHE A 6 1.96 9.87 7.83
C PHE A 6 3.06 9.57 6.80
N VAL A 7 3.21 8.31 6.44
CA VAL A 7 4.38 7.85 5.68
C VAL A 7 3.96 7.13 4.42
N THR A 8 4.52 7.54 3.28
CA THR A 8 4.51 6.75 2.04
C THR A 8 5.93 6.42 1.60
N ALA A 9 6.09 5.28 0.92
CA ALA A 9 7.38 4.84 0.41
C ALA A 9 7.21 4.25 -1.00
N GLN A 10 7.79 4.90 -2.02
CA GLN A 10 7.59 4.56 -3.43
C GLN A 10 8.80 4.95 -4.31
N PRO A 11 8.86 4.45 -5.56
CA PRO A 11 9.83 4.92 -6.54
C PRO A 11 9.71 6.40 -6.84
N ASP A 12 10.84 7.07 -7.13
CA ASP A 12 10.91 8.44 -7.64
C ASP A 12 10.62 8.44 -9.15
N VAL A 13 9.33 8.39 -9.50
CA VAL A 13 8.84 8.37 -10.88
C VAL A 13 7.54 9.18 -11.03
N PRO A 14 7.21 9.68 -12.23
CA PRO A 14 6.05 10.53 -12.48
C PRO A 14 4.74 9.96 -11.95
N TYR A 15 4.54 8.64 -12.07
CA TYR A 15 3.35 7.93 -11.58
C TYR A 15 3.03 8.19 -10.11
N PHE A 16 4.04 8.33 -9.25
CA PHE A 16 3.81 8.59 -7.83
C PHE A 16 3.79 10.07 -7.49
N HIS A 17 4.43 10.96 -8.27
CA HIS A 17 4.50 12.38 -7.94
C HIS A 17 3.12 13.05 -7.93
N TRP A 18 2.27 12.78 -8.93
CA TRP A 18 0.92 13.34 -8.96
C TRP A 18 0.02 12.74 -7.88
N GLN A 19 0.20 11.46 -7.52
CA GLN A 19 -0.52 10.84 -6.41
C GLN A 19 -0.15 11.49 -5.07
N VAL A 20 1.14 11.74 -4.85
CA VAL A 20 1.63 12.47 -3.66
C VAL A 20 0.97 13.85 -3.57
N ARG A 21 0.91 14.62 -4.65
CA ARG A 21 0.25 15.93 -4.64
C ARG A 21 -1.22 15.83 -4.22
N ILE A 22 -1.94 14.83 -4.71
CA ILE A 22 -3.37 14.66 -4.43
C ILE A 22 -3.60 14.28 -2.96
N TYR A 23 -2.90 13.25 -2.44
CA TYR A 23 -3.14 12.86 -1.05
C TYR A 23 -2.62 13.91 -0.07
N VAL A 24 -1.51 14.57 -0.33
CA VAL A 24 -0.99 15.65 0.53
C VAL A 24 -2.01 16.79 0.61
N HIS A 25 -2.55 17.22 -0.53
CA HIS A 25 -3.59 18.23 -0.57
C HIS A 25 -4.82 17.81 0.27
N ASN A 26 -5.32 16.58 0.07
CA ASN A 26 -6.44 16.04 0.83
C ASN A 26 -6.13 15.98 2.34
N PHE A 27 -4.95 15.50 2.73
CA PHE A 27 -4.57 15.36 4.14
C PHE A 27 -4.49 16.72 4.85
N ILE A 28 -3.92 17.73 4.18
CA ILE A 28 -3.87 19.10 4.71
C ILE A 28 -5.29 19.65 4.89
N GLN A 29 -6.19 19.41 3.93
CA GLN A 29 -7.61 19.80 4.08
C GLN A 29 -8.31 19.10 5.25
N LYS A 30 -7.87 17.89 5.61
CA LYS A 30 -8.38 17.16 6.79
C LYS A 30 -7.69 17.57 8.09
N GLY A 31 -6.86 18.62 8.07
CA GLY A 31 -6.21 19.18 9.25
C GLY A 31 -4.90 18.50 9.67
N ILE A 32 -4.31 17.68 8.79
CA ILE A 32 -2.99 17.10 9.04
C ILE A 32 -1.93 18.17 8.78
N ASN A 33 -1.02 18.34 9.77
CA ASN A 33 0.10 19.25 9.63
C ASN A 33 1.07 18.73 8.55
N PRO A 34 1.42 19.52 7.52
CA PRO A 34 2.39 19.10 6.49
C PRO A 34 3.71 18.57 7.05
N ASN A 35 4.20 19.12 8.15
CA ASN A 35 5.41 18.65 8.82
C ASN A 35 5.32 17.21 9.36
N ASN A 36 4.10 16.65 9.48
CA ASN A 36 3.87 15.27 9.87
C ASN A 36 3.73 14.32 8.66
N ILE A 37 3.85 14.84 7.43
CA ILE A 37 3.78 14.03 6.21
C ILE A 37 5.19 13.75 5.72
N HIS A 38 5.55 12.47 5.61
CA HIS A 38 6.85 11.99 5.18
C HIS A 38 6.72 11.15 3.92
N VAL A 39 7.41 11.55 2.86
CA VAL A 39 7.51 10.81 1.58
C VAL A 39 8.91 10.23 1.49
N ILE A 40 8.99 8.90 1.41
CA ILE A 40 10.26 8.19 1.23
C ILE A 40 10.36 7.79 -0.22
N SER A 41 11.25 8.43 -0.96
CA SER A 41 11.35 8.35 -2.42
C SER A 41 12.61 7.58 -2.83
N GLY A 42 12.44 6.52 -3.61
CA GLY A 42 13.53 5.68 -4.11
C GLY A 42 14.00 6.11 -5.49
N MET A 43 15.21 6.62 -5.62
CA MET A 43 15.83 6.96 -6.90
C MET A 43 16.11 5.69 -7.68
N VAL A 44 15.33 5.42 -8.72
CA VAL A 44 15.36 4.20 -9.53
C VAL A 44 16.07 4.43 -10.87
N ASN A 45 16.20 3.39 -11.67
CA ASN A 45 16.74 3.44 -13.05
C ASN A 45 18.19 3.97 -13.15
N GLY A 46 18.98 3.83 -12.07
CA GLY A 46 20.37 4.30 -12.04
C GLY A 46 20.52 5.80 -11.76
N ASN A 47 19.42 6.52 -11.51
CA ASN A 47 19.47 7.92 -11.11
C ASN A 47 20.17 8.05 -9.75
N LYS A 48 21.11 8.98 -9.66
CA LYS A 48 21.86 9.31 -8.43
C LYS A 48 21.32 10.57 -7.74
N GLU A 49 20.50 11.32 -8.45
CA GLU A 49 19.84 12.54 -7.97
C GLU A 49 18.33 12.39 -8.05
N PRO A 50 17.59 13.04 -7.17
CA PRO A 50 16.13 13.11 -7.23
C PRO A 50 15.65 13.75 -8.54
N THR A 51 14.46 13.34 -8.99
CA THR A 51 13.80 14.02 -10.11
C THR A 51 13.42 15.46 -9.74
N LEU A 52 13.29 16.33 -10.73
CA LEU A 52 12.88 17.73 -10.51
C LEU A 52 11.49 17.79 -9.88
N GLU A 53 10.58 16.94 -10.36
CA GLU A 53 9.21 16.83 -9.84
C GLU A 53 9.20 16.42 -8.37
N SER A 54 10.05 15.49 -7.96
CA SER A 54 10.19 15.09 -6.55
C SER A 54 10.73 16.24 -5.69
N LEU A 55 11.67 17.04 -6.21
CA LEU A 55 12.17 18.24 -5.52
C LEU A 55 11.07 19.31 -5.37
N GLU A 56 10.22 19.49 -6.39
CA GLU A 56 9.08 20.42 -6.34
C GLU A 56 8.06 20.07 -5.24
N LEU A 57 7.89 18.78 -4.92
CA LEU A 57 7.00 18.35 -3.83
C LEU A 57 7.38 18.95 -2.47
N LYS A 58 8.64 19.35 -2.25
CA LYS A 58 9.06 20.06 -1.03
C LYS A 58 8.32 21.37 -0.81
N LYS A 59 7.85 22.02 -1.90
CA LYS A 59 7.07 23.26 -1.81
C LYS A 59 5.72 23.07 -1.12
N LEU A 60 5.25 21.81 -0.97
CA LEU A 60 4.05 21.49 -0.21
C LEU A 60 4.25 21.56 1.32
N GLY A 61 5.49 21.85 1.78
CA GLY A 61 5.83 21.95 3.19
C GLY A 61 5.99 20.58 3.90
N ILE A 62 6.09 19.50 3.13
CA ILE A 62 6.22 18.12 3.64
C ILE A 62 7.69 17.68 3.73
N ASN A 63 7.94 16.57 4.42
CA ASN A 63 9.27 15.97 4.52
C ASN A 63 9.48 14.95 3.40
N ILE A 64 10.52 15.13 2.58
CA ILE A 64 10.87 14.18 1.52
C ILE A 64 12.27 13.64 1.78
N HIS A 65 12.36 12.31 1.82
CA HIS A 65 13.59 11.56 2.04
C HIS A 65 13.95 10.78 0.77
N HIS A 66 15.13 11.01 0.21
CA HIS A 66 15.56 10.36 -1.02
C HIS A 66 16.63 9.30 -0.73
N TYR A 67 16.44 8.10 -1.25
CA TYR A 67 17.39 6.99 -1.14
C TYR A 67 17.68 6.37 -2.50
N LEU A 68 18.92 5.97 -2.72
CA LEU A 68 19.27 5.18 -3.91
C LEU A 68 18.59 3.81 -3.85
N ASP A 69 17.92 3.42 -4.92
CA ASP A 69 17.47 2.04 -5.07
C ASP A 69 18.64 1.15 -5.47
N ASN A 70 19.36 0.65 -4.46
CA ASN A 70 20.45 -0.31 -4.60
C ASN A 70 20.06 -1.74 -4.27
N ARG A 71 18.75 -2.09 -4.34
CA ARG A 71 18.27 -3.46 -4.16
C ARG A 71 18.90 -4.39 -5.19
N HIS A 72 19.26 -5.60 -4.78
CA HIS A 72 19.83 -6.60 -5.70
C HIS A 72 18.78 -7.15 -6.67
N LYS A 73 17.54 -7.41 -6.19
CA LYS A 73 16.44 -7.95 -6.97
C LYS A 73 15.35 -6.88 -7.14
N LYS A 74 15.25 -6.30 -8.34
CA LYS A 74 14.32 -5.18 -8.65
C LYS A 74 13.09 -5.60 -9.44
N TYR A 75 13.00 -6.86 -9.88
CA TYR A 75 11.90 -7.34 -10.72
C TYR A 75 10.55 -7.39 -10.01
N TYR A 76 10.54 -7.51 -8.67
CA TYR A 76 9.35 -7.34 -7.87
C TYR A 76 9.33 -5.92 -7.29
N ILE A 77 8.61 -5.02 -7.99
CA ILE A 77 8.61 -3.58 -7.70
C ILE A 77 8.12 -3.27 -6.28
N PRO A 78 7.03 -3.88 -5.73
CA PRO A 78 6.52 -3.54 -4.40
C PRO A 78 7.54 -3.72 -3.27
N ASN A 79 8.58 -4.54 -3.46
CA ASN A 79 9.68 -4.69 -2.49
C ASN A 79 10.46 -3.40 -2.22
N ILE A 80 10.27 -2.34 -3.03
CA ILE A 80 10.90 -1.05 -2.77
C ILE A 80 10.34 -0.39 -1.50
N LYS A 81 9.06 -0.59 -1.18
CA LYS A 81 8.41 0.00 0.00
C LYS A 81 9.13 -0.41 1.30
N PRO A 82 9.22 -1.71 1.65
CA PRO A 82 9.93 -2.11 2.87
C PRO A 82 11.43 -1.79 2.84
N PHE A 83 12.09 -1.82 1.68
CA PHE A 83 13.48 -1.39 1.54
C PHE A 83 13.67 0.08 1.92
N LEU A 84 12.80 0.96 1.42
CA LEU A 84 12.88 2.40 1.72
C LEU A 84 12.59 2.70 3.18
N VAL A 85 11.57 2.06 3.77
CA VAL A 85 11.26 2.21 5.20
C VAL A 85 12.42 1.70 6.06
N TYR A 86 13.05 0.57 5.68
CA TYR A 86 14.27 0.09 6.33
C TYR A 86 15.37 1.16 6.32
N LYS A 87 15.68 1.74 5.15
CA LYS A 87 16.73 2.76 5.02
C LYS A 87 16.40 4.04 5.78
N TRP A 88 15.14 4.42 5.79
CA TRP A 88 14.68 5.60 6.50
C TRP A 88 14.80 5.43 8.02
N LEU A 89 14.37 4.29 8.57
CA LEU A 89 14.49 4.03 10.01
C LEU A 89 15.93 3.74 10.47
N GLU A 90 16.80 3.24 9.58
CA GLU A 90 18.24 3.13 9.85
C GLU A 90 18.85 4.53 10.08
N GLN A 91 18.43 5.53 9.33
CA GLN A 91 18.88 6.91 9.43
C GLN A 91 18.15 7.72 10.52
N TYR A 92 16.86 7.46 10.71
CA TYR A 92 15.97 8.21 11.60
C TYR A 92 15.20 7.27 12.54
N PRO A 93 15.87 6.60 13.50
CA PRO A 93 15.24 5.56 14.32
C PRO A 93 14.10 6.10 15.22
N GLN A 94 14.09 7.39 15.53
CA GLN A 94 13.03 8.02 16.33
C GLN A 94 11.64 7.91 15.69
N PHE A 95 11.55 7.83 14.36
CA PHE A 95 10.27 7.73 13.65
C PHE A 95 9.64 6.34 13.74
N GLY A 96 10.40 5.30 14.11
CA GLY A 96 9.85 3.96 14.32
C GLY A 96 8.88 3.84 15.49
N LYS A 97 8.75 4.88 16.31
CA LYS A 97 7.88 4.88 17.49
C LYS A 97 6.39 4.84 17.14
N LEU A 98 5.97 5.67 16.17
CA LEU A 98 4.56 5.78 15.77
C LEU A 98 4.44 6.41 14.37
N PHE A 99 3.91 5.67 13.40
CA PHE A 99 3.58 6.22 12.08
C PHE A 99 2.44 5.46 11.40
N PHE A 100 1.72 6.16 10.55
CA PHE A 100 0.71 5.60 9.68
C PHE A 100 1.32 5.38 8.28
N LEU A 101 1.58 4.12 7.94
CA LEU A 101 2.08 3.73 6.62
C LEU A 101 0.91 3.50 5.68
N HIS A 102 0.95 4.13 4.52
CA HIS A 102 -0.11 4.02 3.52
C HIS A 102 0.44 4.08 2.09
N ASP A 103 -0.35 3.67 1.12
CA ASP A 103 -0.04 3.84 -0.30
C ASP A 103 -0.28 5.29 -0.74
N ALA A 104 0.41 5.74 -1.79
CA ALA A 104 0.30 7.12 -2.28
C ALA A 104 -1.06 7.43 -2.94
N ASP A 105 -1.87 6.42 -3.20
CA ASP A 105 -3.15 6.51 -3.88
C ASP A 105 -4.37 6.39 -2.96
N ILE A 106 -4.24 6.84 -1.72
CA ILE A 106 -5.36 6.98 -0.81
C ILE A 106 -5.77 8.45 -0.61
N ILE A 107 -7.04 8.66 -0.30
CA ILE A 107 -7.54 9.93 0.25
C ILE A 107 -8.43 9.64 1.47
N PHE A 108 -8.52 10.59 2.37
CA PHE A 108 -9.46 10.55 3.47
C PHE A 108 -10.78 11.25 3.09
N ARG A 109 -11.90 10.52 3.20
CA ARG A 109 -13.23 11.12 3.24
C ARG A 109 -13.38 11.89 4.56
N GLU A 110 -13.03 11.23 5.64
CA GLU A 110 -12.92 11.79 6.98
C GLU A 110 -11.64 11.28 7.62
N LEU A 111 -11.05 12.07 8.52
CA LEU A 111 -9.87 11.63 9.25
C LEU A 111 -10.24 10.45 10.16
N PRO A 112 -9.59 9.27 10.01
CA PRO A 112 -9.79 8.14 10.91
C PRO A 112 -9.56 8.53 12.37
N ASP A 113 -10.27 7.90 13.31
CA ASP A 113 -10.08 8.15 14.76
C ASP A 113 -8.75 7.56 15.27
N PHE A 114 -7.66 8.14 14.79
CA PHE A 114 -6.32 7.77 15.22
C PHE A 114 -6.11 7.96 16.73
N ASN A 115 -6.79 8.95 17.35
CA ASN A 115 -6.64 9.21 18.77
C ASN A 115 -7.00 8.02 19.66
N SER A 116 -7.97 7.21 19.23
CA SER A 116 -8.32 5.99 19.95
C SER A 116 -7.35 4.85 19.67
N LEU A 117 -6.80 4.78 18.45
CA LEU A 117 -5.93 3.70 18.01
C LEU A 117 -4.50 3.82 18.56
N ILE A 118 -4.04 5.04 18.92
CA ILE A 118 -2.68 5.26 19.45
C ILE A 118 -2.54 4.98 20.96
N LYS A 119 -3.62 4.68 21.67
CA LYS A 119 -3.64 4.56 23.13
C LYS A 119 -2.94 3.31 23.69
N ASP A 120 -2.84 2.28 22.90
CA ASP A 120 -2.22 1.00 23.27
C ASP A 120 -1.00 0.68 22.39
N LYS A 121 -0.44 -0.53 22.53
CA LYS A 121 0.70 -1.01 21.75
C LYS A 121 0.33 -1.81 20.52
N THR A 122 -0.96 -2.06 20.30
CA THR A 122 -1.48 -2.85 19.18
C THR A 122 -1.22 -2.12 17.86
N ILE A 123 -0.68 -2.82 16.87
CA ILE A 123 -0.60 -2.36 15.48
C ILE A 123 -1.96 -2.57 14.84
N TYR A 124 -2.54 -1.50 14.30
CA TYR A 124 -3.82 -1.57 13.63
C TYR A 124 -3.67 -1.51 12.12
N VAL A 125 -4.46 -2.33 11.42
CA VAL A 125 -4.39 -2.47 9.95
C VAL A 125 -5.79 -2.43 9.35
N SER A 126 -5.87 -2.07 8.07
CA SER A 126 -7.12 -2.15 7.30
C SER A 126 -7.47 -3.60 6.99
N ASP A 127 -8.76 -3.89 6.81
CA ASP A 127 -9.25 -5.23 6.47
C ASP A 127 -8.89 -5.62 5.04
N THR A 128 -8.06 -6.64 4.91
CA THR A 128 -7.73 -7.29 3.64
C THR A 128 -7.78 -8.83 3.76
N ILE A 129 -8.53 -9.31 4.75
CA ILE A 129 -8.66 -10.73 5.09
C ILE A 129 -9.02 -11.58 3.86
N GLY A 130 -9.88 -11.01 2.99
CA GLY A 130 -10.41 -11.71 1.81
C GLY A 130 -9.36 -12.11 0.78
N TYR A 131 -8.13 -11.55 0.81
CA TYR A 131 -7.11 -11.86 -0.19
C TYR A 131 -5.68 -12.02 0.36
N ILE A 132 -5.46 -11.86 1.70
CA ILE A 132 -4.18 -12.22 2.35
C ILE A 132 -4.35 -13.11 3.58
N GLY A 133 -5.58 -13.42 4.00
CA GLY A 133 -5.85 -14.27 5.16
C GLY A 133 -5.54 -15.75 4.93
N TYR A 134 -5.44 -16.49 6.04
CA TYR A 134 -5.23 -17.94 6.02
C TYR A 134 -6.24 -18.68 5.13
N ASN A 135 -7.53 -18.38 5.27
CA ASN A 135 -8.58 -19.04 4.49
C ASN A 135 -8.42 -18.82 3.00
N TYR A 136 -8.04 -17.59 2.58
CA TYR A 136 -7.75 -17.30 1.18
C TYR A 136 -6.59 -18.16 0.64
N ILE A 137 -5.51 -18.30 1.42
CA ILE A 137 -4.36 -19.15 1.01
C ILE A 137 -4.78 -20.60 0.91
N MET A 138 -5.59 -21.10 1.86
CA MET A 138 -6.11 -22.47 1.82
C MET A 138 -7.03 -22.72 0.64
N ASP A 139 -7.88 -21.75 0.28
CA ASP A 139 -8.70 -21.83 -0.94
C ASP A 139 -7.83 -21.87 -2.21
N CYS A 140 -6.71 -21.12 -2.23
CA CYS A 140 -5.72 -21.23 -3.30
C CYS A 140 -5.11 -22.64 -3.34
N CYS A 141 -4.65 -23.17 -2.20
CA CYS A 141 -4.12 -24.53 -2.12
C CYS A 141 -5.13 -25.56 -2.66
N ASN A 142 -6.38 -25.47 -2.24
CA ASN A 142 -7.46 -26.37 -2.69
C ASN A 142 -7.69 -26.28 -4.21
N ARG A 143 -7.60 -25.08 -4.82
CA ARG A 143 -7.71 -24.92 -6.28
C ARG A 143 -6.57 -25.61 -7.02
N TYR A 144 -5.33 -25.46 -6.53
CA TYR A 144 -4.16 -26.14 -7.07
C TYR A 144 -4.28 -27.66 -6.95
N GLU A 145 -4.63 -28.16 -5.77
CA GLU A 145 -4.79 -29.61 -5.49
C GLU A 145 -5.91 -30.23 -6.32
N LYS A 146 -7.01 -29.53 -6.53
CA LYS A 146 -8.12 -29.98 -7.39
C LYS A 146 -7.67 -30.17 -8.82
N GLN A 147 -6.84 -29.26 -9.35
CA GLN A 147 -6.34 -29.35 -10.74
C GLN A 147 -5.15 -30.29 -10.84
N TYR A 148 -4.34 -30.42 -9.78
CA TYR A 148 -3.17 -31.28 -9.71
C TYR A 148 -3.23 -32.21 -8.48
N PRO A 149 -4.02 -33.31 -8.53
CA PRO A 149 -4.25 -34.17 -7.36
C PRO A 149 -3.00 -34.81 -6.76
N ASN A 150 -1.92 -34.90 -7.54
CA ASN A 150 -0.63 -35.44 -7.12
C ASN A 150 0.34 -34.35 -6.58
N SER A 151 -0.09 -33.08 -6.55
CA SER A 151 0.71 -32.03 -5.91
C SER A 151 0.76 -32.23 -4.40
N PRO A 152 1.87 -31.85 -3.73
CA PRO A 152 1.95 -31.95 -2.28
C PRO A 152 0.88 -31.06 -1.62
N LYS A 153 0.09 -31.66 -0.72
CA LYS A 153 -0.98 -30.94 -0.03
C LYS A 153 -0.42 -29.80 0.83
N GLN A 154 -1.05 -28.64 0.71
CA GLN A 154 -0.70 -27.44 1.49
C GLN A 154 0.77 -27.00 1.35
N GLN A 155 1.49 -27.49 0.32
CA GLN A 155 2.91 -27.16 0.13
C GLN A 155 3.12 -25.63 -0.04
N LEU A 156 2.20 -24.95 -0.74
CA LEU A 156 2.29 -23.52 -0.96
C LEU A 156 2.36 -22.72 0.35
N ILE A 157 1.44 -22.97 1.29
CA ILE A 157 1.44 -22.26 2.58
C ILE A 157 2.64 -22.67 3.44
N THR A 158 3.07 -23.94 3.35
CA THR A 158 4.26 -24.43 4.05
C THR A 158 5.50 -23.66 3.58
N ASP A 159 5.74 -23.63 2.26
CA ASP A 159 6.88 -22.94 1.69
C ASP A 159 6.86 -21.44 1.99
N MET A 160 5.68 -20.81 1.93
CA MET A 160 5.54 -19.39 2.30
C MET A 160 5.85 -19.13 3.77
N SER A 161 5.36 -20.02 4.68
CA SER A 161 5.59 -19.89 6.12
C SER A 161 7.06 -20.08 6.49
N ASP A 162 7.75 -21.01 5.82
CA ASP A 162 9.17 -21.29 6.01
C ASP A 162 10.06 -20.09 5.59
N VAL A 163 9.69 -19.38 4.53
CA VAL A 163 10.40 -18.16 4.09
C VAL A 163 10.47 -17.12 5.21
N VAL A 164 9.38 -16.89 5.92
CA VAL A 164 9.31 -15.87 6.98
C VAL A 164 9.72 -16.42 8.33
N GLY A 165 9.56 -17.74 8.53
CA GLY A 165 9.80 -18.40 9.82
C GLY A 165 8.62 -18.26 10.79
N VAL A 166 7.40 -18.05 10.28
CA VAL A 166 6.17 -17.99 11.08
C VAL A 166 5.39 -19.29 10.95
N SER A 167 4.94 -19.88 12.06
CA SER A 167 4.22 -21.15 12.00
C SER A 167 2.84 -21.02 11.35
N ILE A 168 2.41 -22.06 10.61
CA ILE A 168 1.06 -22.13 10.01
C ILE A 168 -0.03 -21.98 11.08
N ASN A 169 0.18 -22.53 12.28
CA ASN A 169 -0.76 -22.38 13.39
C ASN A 169 -0.93 -20.90 13.78
N LYS A 170 0.17 -20.14 13.88
CA LYS A 170 0.11 -18.71 14.18
C LYS A 170 -0.61 -17.92 13.09
N ILE A 171 -0.39 -18.26 11.81
CA ILE A 171 -1.11 -17.66 10.68
C ILE A 171 -2.62 -17.96 10.79
N LYS A 172 -2.98 -19.20 11.07
CA LYS A 172 -4.37 -19.66 11.22
C LYS A 172 -5.07 -18.96 12.40
N GLU A 173 -4.43 -18.89 13.55
CA GLU A 173 -4.95 -18.23 14.76
C GLU A 173 -5.20 -16.74 14.53
N ASN A 174 -4.41 -16.11 13.67
CA ASN A 174 -4.54 -14.70 13.30
C ASN A 174 -5.35 -14.46 12.01
N GLN A 175 -6.15 -15.43 11.56
CA GLN A 175 -7.00 -15.26 10.37
C GLN A 175 -7.77 -13.93 10.38
N ASN A 176 -8.42 -13.59 11.50
CA ASN A 176 -9.24 -12.38 11.63
C ASN A 176 -8.43 -11.08 11.83
N ASN A 177 -7.11 -11.19 11.92
CA ASN A 177 -6.16 -10.08 12.02
C ASN A 177 -5.31 -9.94 10.75
N SER A 178 -5.70 -10.61 9.66
CA SER A 178 -5.01 -10.58 8.38
C SER A 178 -5.41 -9.32 7.61
N GLY A 179 -4.69 -8.25 7.84
CA GLY A 179 -4.96 -6.94 7.26
C GLY A 179 -3.72 -6.30 6.63
N GLY A 180 -3.95 -5.24 5.85
CA GLY A 180 -2.88 -4.53 5.13
C GLY A 180 -3.38 -3.36 4.31
N GLY A 181 -2.51 -2.85 3.42
CA GLY A 181 -2.76 -1.64 2.64
C GLY A 181 -2.48 -0.37 3.43
N GLN A 182 -3.11 -0.22 4.60
CA GLN A 182 -2.84 0.85 5.57
C GLN A 182 -2.49 0.23 6.92
N TYR A 183 -1.44 0.76 7.57
CA TYR A 183 -0.87 0.22 8.80
C TYR A 183 -0.59 1.35 9.80
N LEU A 184 -1.16 1.30 11.00
CA LEU A 184 -0.72 2.15 12.11
C LEU A 184 0.37 1.41 12.89
N ILE A 185 1.61 1.65 12.50
CA ILE A 185 2.81 0.99 13.02
C ILE A 185 3.23 1.63 14.33
N LYS A 186 3.60 0.79 15.30
CA LYS A 186 4.09 1.22 16.62
C LYS A 186 5.32 0.44 17.02
N ASN A 187 6.32 1.16 17.57
CA ASN A 187 7.54 0.59 18.16
C ASN A 187 8.28 -0.38 17.24
N SER A 188 8.35 -0.07 15.95
CA SER A 188 9.18 -0.78 14.99
C SER A 188 10.57 -0.16 14.89
N ASP A 189 11.54 -0.94 14.45
CA ASP A 189 12.90 -0.49 14.17
C ASP A 189 13.37 -0.95 12.79
N TYR A 190 14.55 -0.50 12.38
CA TYR A 190 15.08 -0.81 11.05
C TYR A 190 15.41 -2.31 10.87
N HIS A 191 15.70 -3.08 11.93
CA HIS A 191 15.98 -4.51 11.82
C HIS A 191 14.73 -5.29 11.42
N ILE A 192 13.57 -4.92 11.95
CA ILE A 192 12.28 -5.49 11.58
C ILE A 192 12.03 -5.23 10.08
N TRP A 193 12.21 -3.99 9.63
CA TRP A 193 11.99 -3.60 8.24
C TRP A 193 13.03 -4.19 7.29
N GLN A 194 14.26 -4.40 7.75
CA GLN A 194 15.28 -5.12 7.00
C GLN A 194 14.83 -6.56 6.73
N LYS A 195 14.32 -7.26 7.75
CA LYS A 195 13.80 -8.62 7.56
C LYS A 195 12.58 -8.64 6.64
N ILE A 196 11.62 -7.72 6.80
CA ILE A 196 10.47 -7.58 5.89
C ILE A 196 10.95 -7.43 4.44
N TYR A 197 11.90 -6.55 4.20
CA TYR A 197 12.52 -6.36 2.88
C TYR A 197 13.17 -7.65 2.35
N MET A 198 13.93 -8.34 3.18
CA MET A 198 14.65 -9.56 2.78
C MET A 198 13.71 -10.73 2.46
N ASP A 199 12.60 -10.88 3.17
CA ASP A 199 11.64 -11.97 2.96
C ASP A 199 10.68 -11.72 1.79
N CYS A 200 10.50 -10.47 1.40
CA CYS A 200 9.50 -10.05 0.42
C CYS A 200 9.70 -10.70 -0.96
N VAL A 201 10.92 -10.66 -1.52
CA VAL A 201 11.19 -11.29 -2.82
C VAL A 201 11.19 -12.82 -2.75
N PRO A 202 11.78 -13.47 -1.74
CA PRO A 202 11.61 -14.90 -1.56
C PRO A 202 10.15 -15.36 -1.49
N LEU A 203 9.27 -14.64 -0.80
CA LEU A 203 7.82 -14.94 -0.80
C LEU A 203 7.21 -14.83 -2.20
N TYR A 204 7.51 -13.75 -2.91
CA TYR A 204 7.07 -13.59 -4.30
C TYR A 204 7.56 -14.73 -5.18
N ASP A 205 8.85 -15.07 -5.11
CA ASP A 205 9.47 -16.14 -5.90
C ASP A 205 8.84 -17.51 -5.57
N THR A 206 8.57 -17.79 -4.29
CA THR A 206 7.91 -19.02 -3.84
C THR A 206 6.55 -19.19 -4.50
N MET A 207 5.70 -18.18 -4.44
CA MET A 207 4.36 -18.22 -5.04
C MET A 207 4.42 -18.32 -6.57
N MET A 208 5.30 -17.55 -7.21
CA MET A 208 5.50 -17.56 -8.65
C MET A 208 6.01 -18.92 -9.13
N ASN A 209 6.99 -19.52 -8.46
CA ASN A 209 7.54 -20.81 -8.82
C ASN A 209 6.53 -21.93 -8.62
N TYR A 210 5.71 -21.86 -7.55
CA TYR A 210 4.62 -22.79 -7.32
C TYR A 210 3.60 -22.71 -8.46
N HIS A 211 3.17 -21.49 -8.85
CA HIS A 211 2.26 -21.30 -9.97
C HIS A 211 2.87 -21.73 -11.31
N LYS A 212 4.15 -21.48 -11.57
CA LYS A 212 4.83 -21.97 -12.79
C LYS A 212 4.85 -23.48 -12.89
N LYS A 213 5.04 -24.17 -11.74
CA LYS A 213 5.04 -25.63 -11.66
C LYS A 213 3.64 -26.21 -11.81
N TYR A 214 2.63 -25.54 -11.29
CA TYR A 214 1.23 -25.96 -11.27
C TYR A 214 0.31 -24.85 -11.79
N PRO A 215 0.31 -24.53 -13.10
CA PRO A 215 -0.43 -23.37 -13.61
C PRO A 215 -1.94 -23.58 -13.53
N ILE A 216 -2.65 -22.59 -12.94
CA ILE A 216 -4.12 -22.53 -12.85
C ILE A 216 -4.63 -21.16 -13.31
N GLY A 217 -5.90 -21.08 -13.73
CA GLY A 217 -6.49 -19.83 -14.25
C GLY A 217 -6.63 -18.71 -13.21
N ALA A 218 -6.78 -19.07 -11.93
CA ALA A 218 -6.89 -18.11 -10.82
C ALA A 218 -5.83 -18.41 -9.75
N PRO A 219 -4.56 -18.01 -9.96
CA PRO A 219 -3.48 -18.25 -9.02
C PRO A 219 -3.65 -17.45 -7.72
N ILE A 220 -2.83 -17.79 -6.72
CA ILE A 220 -2.63 -16.90 -5.57
C ILE A 220 -2.15 -15.52 -6.04
N GLN A 221 -2.59 -14.47 -5.37
CA GLN A 221 -2.20 -13.09 -5.74
C GLN A 221 -0.75 -12.78 -5.33
N PHE A 222 0.22 -13.45 -5.96
CA PHE A 222 1.65 -13.30 -5.64
C PHE A 222 2.13 -11.84 -5.69
N TRP A 223 1.41 -10.96 -6.39
CA TRP A 223 1.71 -9.52 -6.40
C TRP A 223 1.63 -8.87 -5.02
N THR A 224 0.85 -9.44 -4.09
CA THR A 224 0.70 -8.95 -2.72
C THR A 224 1.75 -9.52 -1.74
N ALA A 225 2.84 -10.09 -2.23
CA ALA A 225 3.91 -10.67 -1.38
C ALA A 225 4.46 -9.67 -0.35
N GLU A 226 4.50 -8.40 -0.68
CA GLU A 226 4.92 -7.35 0.24
C GLU A 226 3.99 -7.25 1.45
N MET A 227 2.68 -7.39 1.27
CA MET A 227 1.71 -7.37 2.37
C MET A 227 1.86 -8.57 3.29
N TRP A 228 2.05 -9.78 2.74
CA TRP A 228 2.35 -10.98 3.56
C TRP A 228 3.68 -10.84 4.28
N SER A 229 4.72 -10.35 3.60
CA SER A 229 6.02 -10.15 4.24
C SER A 229 5.91 -9.20 5.42
N LEU A 230 5.21 -8.07 5.28
CA LEU A 230 5.01 -7.14 6.38
C LEU A 230 4.21 -7.76 7.52
N LEU A 231 3.00 -8.28 7.24
CA LEU A 231 2.11 -8.82 8.24
C LEU A 231 2.73 -9.99 9.01
N TRP A 232 3.30 -10.97 8.29
CA TRP A 232 3.84 -12.17 8.92
C TRP A 232 5.13 -11.89 9.70
N ASN A 233 5.93 -10.92 9.29
CA ASN A 233 7.07 -10.47 10.08
C ASN A 233 6.64 -9.74 11.36
N LEU A 234 5.55 -8.96 11.34
CA LEU A 234 5.00 -8.41 12.59
C LEU A 234 4.63 -9.55 13.56
N TRP A 235 4.02 -10.61 13.09
CA TRP A 235 3.74 -11.79 13.94
C TRP A 235 5.00 -12.54 14.33
N TYR A 236 5.99 -12.67 13.46
CA TYR A 236 7.29 -13.29 13.78
C TYR A 236 7.96 -12.58 14.97
N PHE A 237 7.94 -11.26 14.98
CA PHE A 237 8.46 -10.43 16.08
C PHE A 237 7.48 -10.26 17.26
N ASN A 238 6.37 -11.02 17.29
CA ASN A 238 5.38 -11.03 18.35
C ASN A 238 4.65 -9.70 18.59
N PHE A 239 4.46 -8.88 17.56
CA PHE A 239 3.55 -7.75 17.64
C PHE A 239 2.10 -8.23 17.73
N ASP A 240 1.31 -7.54 18.56
CA ASP A 240 -0.16 -7.66 18.53
C ASP A 240 -0.66 -6.84 17.33
N VAL A 241 -1.27 -7.52 16.35
CA VAL A 241 -1.81 -6.89 15.13
C VAL A 241 -3.32 -7.13 15.10
N LYS A 242 -4.11 -6.09 14.82
CA LYS A 242 -5.56 -6.19 14.72
C LYS A 242 -6.09 -5.41 13.53
N VAL A 243 -7.03 -6.03 12.82
CA VAL A 243 -7.88 -5.31 11.87
C VAL A 243 -8.77 -4.34 12.63
N SER A 244 -8.89 -3.11 12.12
CA SER A 244 -9.70 -2.07 12.73
C SER A 244 -10.70 -1.47 11.73
N GLU A 245 -11.97 -1.46 12.09
CA GLU A 245 -13.02 -0.77 11.33
C GLU A 245 -12.75 0.73 11.16
N LYS A 246 -11.98 1.34 12.07
CA LYS A 246 -11.58 2.75 11.98
C LYS A 246 -10.62 3.04 10.83
N LEU A 247 -9.95 2.01 10.31
CA LEU A 247 -9.11 2.05 9.12
C LEU A 247 -9.79 1.40 7.91
N SER A 248 -11.12 1.22 7.97
CA SER A 248 -11.87 0.65 6.86
C SER A 248 -11.81 1.57 5.64
N PHE A 249 -11.77 0.98 4.46
CA PHE A 249 -11.63 1.70 3.22
C PHE A 249 -12.56 1.16 2.14
N SER A 250 -12.93 2.04 1.21
CA SER A 250 -13.58 1.67 -0.05
C SER A 250 -12.54 1.54 -1.15
N TRP A 251 -12.81 0.62 -2.08
CA TRP A 251 -12.03 0.47 -3.30
C TRP A 251 -12.46 1.48 -4.36
N ALA A 252 -11.56 1.77 -5.31
CA ALA A 252 -11.91 2.54 -6.49
C ALA A 252 -12.98 1.86 -7.37
N THR A 253 -13.18 0.56 -7.22
CA THR A 253 -14.22 -0.21 -7.91
C THR A 253 -15.59 -0.12 -7.26
N ASP A 254 -15.69 0.35 -6.03
CA ASP A 254 -16.95 0.48 -5.31
C ASP A 254 -17.82 1.63 -5.85
N ASN A 255 -19.04 1.69 -5.36
CA ASN A 255 -19.94 2.81 -5.57
C ASN A 255 -19.89 3.80 -4.40
N ASN A 256 -20.50 4.98 -4.58
CA ASN A 256 -20.55 6.02 -3.56
C ASN A 256 -21.23 5.59 -2.26
N PHE A 257 -22.23 4.71 -2.32
CA PHE A 257 -22.88 4.21 -1.11
C PHE A 257 -21.91 3.42 -0.21
N ILE A 258 -20.96 2.68 -0.80
CA ILE A 258 -19.90 1.99 -0.05
C ILE A 258 -18.87 3.02 0.44
N TYR A 259 -18.44 3.95 -0.42
CA TYR A 259 -17.50 5.02 -0.05
C TYR A 259 -17.98 5.81 1.18
N GLU A 260 -19.26 6.16 1.26
CA GLU A 260 -19.83 6.93 2.37
C GLU A 260 -19.77 6.20 3.73
N LYS A 261 -19.60 4.89 3.73
CA LYS A 261 -19.46 4.08 4.95
C LYS A 261 -18.03 4.00 5.49
N HIS A 262 -17.04 4.41 4.71
CA HIS A 262 -15.63 4.27 5.05
C HIS A 262 -14.94 5.62 5.18
N THR A 263 -13.89 5.67 5.97
CA THR A 263 -13.11 6.90 6.17
C THR A 263 -12.03 7.10 5.10
N ILE A 264 -11.62 6.04 4.43
CA ILE A 264 -10.53 6.01 3.45
C ILE A 264 -11.09 5.56 2.09
N LEU A 265 -10.65 6.20 1.01
CA LEU A 265 -10.75 5.67 -0.35
C LEU A 265 -9.35 5.23 -0.79
N HIS A 266 -9.23 3.98 -1.24
CA HIS A 266 -8.00 3.44 -1.82
C HIS A 266 -8.19 3.26 -3.33
N MET A 267 -7.41 3.97 -4.12
CA MET A 267 -7.52 4.01 -5.58
C MET A 267 -6.88 2.79 -6.25
N ALA A 268 -7.24 1.58 -5.77
CA ALA A 268 -6.80 0.30 -6.29
C ALA A 268 -7.97 -0.49 -6.89
N GLY A 269 -7.66 -1.51 -7.69
CA GLY A 269 -8.62 -2.47 -8.26
C GLY A 269 -9.22 -2.09 -9.62
N VAL A 270 -9.09 -0.85 -10.09
CA VAL A 270 -9.54 -0.49 -11.46
C VAL A 270 -8.56 -1.04 -12.47
N THR A 271 -9.08 -1.86 -13.38
CA THR A 271 -8.36 -2.48 -14.50
C THR A 271 -8.71 -1.80 -15.83
N GLU A 272 -7.97 -2.13 -16.89
CA GLU A 272 -8.12 -1.46 -18.20
C GLU A 272 -9.53 -1.59 -18.80
N ASP A 273 -10.21 -2.69 -18.56
CA ASP A 273 -11.59 -2.92 -19.03
C ASP A 273 -12.61 -1.98 -18.37
N LEU A 274 -12.30 -1.42 -17.21
CA LEU A 274 -13.16 -0.46 -16.49
C LEU A 274 -12.85 1.01 -16.80
N LYS A 275 -11.83 1.31 -17.61
CA LYS A 275 -11.35 2.68 -17.88
C LYS A 275 -12.37 3.61 -18.52
N HIS A 276 -13.43 3.08 -19.12
CA HIS A 276 -14.49 3.87 -19.76
C HIS A 276 -15.54 4.43 -18.79
N SER A 277 -15.53 3.97 -17.54
CA SER A 277 -16.47 4.41 -16.51
C SER A 277 -15.83 4.74 -15.17
N LYS A 278 -14.55 4.43 -14.99
CA LYS A 278 -13.77 4.66 -13.77
C LYS A 278 -12.43 5.28 -14.10
N PHE A 279 -11.86 6.03 -13.17
CA PHE A 279 -10.52 6.58 -13.32
C PHE A 279 -9.47 5.46 -13.24
N TYR A 280 -8.85 5.14 -14.36
CA TYR A 280 -7.83 4.10 -14.49
C TYR A 280 -6.42 4.71 -14.42
N LYS A 281 -5.72 4.53 -13.32
CA LYS A 281 -4.37 5.07 -13.10
C LYS A 281 -3.32 4.58 -14.10
N GLY A 282 -3.54 3.41 -14.72
CA GLY A 282 -2.62 2.83 -15.69
C GLY A 282 -2.40 3.70 -16.94
N GLU A 283 -3.32 4.60 -17.26
CA GLU A 283 -3.13 5.58 -18.36
C GLU A 283 -2.18 6.73 -17.99
N TYR A 284 -1.87 6.89 -16.69
CA TYR A 284 -1.12 8.02 -16.14
C TYR A 284 0.24 7.62 -15.54
N ILE A 285 0.84 6.53 -16.05
CA ILE A 285 2.16 6.06 -15.60
C ILE A 285 3.26 7.10 -15.91
N ASN A 286 3.21 7.70 -17.11
CA ASN A 286 4.19 8.67 -17.60
C ASN A 286 3.56 10.05 -17.90
N VAL A 287 2.30 10.24 -17.55
CA VAL A 287 1.54 11.47 -17.82
C VAL A 287 0.93 11.96 -16.52
N ASN A 288 0.99 13.25 -16.27
CA ASN A 288 0.37 13.84 -15.10
C ASN A 288 -1.13 14.12 -15.36
N PRO A 289 -2.07 13.44 -14.69
CA PRO A 289 -3.51 13.67 -14.89
C PRO A 289 -3.95 15.08 -14.43
N LEU A 290 -3.21 15.71 -13.52
CA LEU A 290 -3.49 17.08 -13.07
C LEU A 290 -3.26 18.10 -14.20
N GLU A 291 -2.19 17.92 -14.99
CA GLU A 291 -1.94 18.80 -16.13
C GLU A 291 -3.01 18.61 -17.23
N LYS A 292 -3.43 17.34 -17.47
CA LYS A 292 -4.54 17.07 -18.39
C LYS A 292 -5.84 17.71 -17.94
N LEU A 293 -6.10 17.73 -16.66
CA LEU A 293 -7.28 18.38 -16.09
C LEU A 293 -7.21 19.92 -16.18
N LYS A 294 -6.01 20.52 -16.06
CA LYS A 294 -5.79 21.96 -16.29
C LYS A 294 -6.05 22.34 -17.77
N GLU A 295 -5.57 21.50 -18.70
CA GLU A 295 -5.79 21.68 -20.13
C GLU A 295 -7.28 21.52 -20.51
N ASN A 296 -7.98 20.56 -19.90
CA ASN A 296 -9.39 20.27 -20.15
C ASN A 296 -10.13 19.96 -18.85
N PRO A 297 -10.89 20.90 -18.28
CA PRO A 297 -11.66 20.67 -17.04
C PRO A 297 -12.67 19.52 -17.10
N ASN A 298 -13.08 19.10 -18.31
CA ASN A 298 -14.02 18.01 -18.55
C ASN A 298 -13.30 16.67 -18.83
N GLN A 299 -11.99 16.58 -18.65
CA GLN A 299 -11.17 15.40 -18.96
C GLN A 299 -11.72 14.10 -18.38
N PHE A 300 -12.37 14.14 -17.23
CA PHE A 300 -12.88 12.97 -16.49
C PHE A 300 -14.40 12.90 -16.41
N ASP A 301 -15.14 13.62 -17.28
CA ASP A 301 -16.61 13.62 -17.25
C ASP A 301 -17.22 12.26 -17.68
N TYR A 302 -16.41 11.39 -18.27
CA TYR A 302 -16.77 10.01 -18.59
C TYR A 302 -16.90 9.11 -17.34
N VAL A 303 -16.34 9.51 -16.20
CA VAL A 303 -16.38 8.71 -14.99
C VAL A 303 -17.78 8.71 -14.39
N ASP A 304 -18.29 7.50 -14.10
CA ASP A 304 -19.61 7.33 -13.49
C ASP A 304 -19.68 8.08 -12.15
N LYS A 305 -20.65 8.99 -12.05
CA LYS A 305 -20.88 9.81 -10.85
C LYS A 305 -21.28 8.99 -9.61
N ASN A 306 -21.77 7.76 -9.81
CA ASN A 306 -22.05 6.82 -8.72
C ASN A 306 -20.86 6.00 -8.28
N SER A 307 -19.73 6.09 -8.99
CA SER A 307 -18.48 5.40 -8.63
C SER A 307 -17.73 6.14 -7.52
N SER A 308 -17.09 5.41 -6.61
CA SER A 308 -16.22 5.99 -5.58
C SER A 308 -15.07 6.81 -6.17
N THR A 309 -14.60 6.48 -7.38
CA THR A 309 -13.51 7.20 -8.07
C THR A 309 -13.83 8.66 -8.36
N ILE A 310 -15.11 9.05 -8.45
CA ILE A 310 -15.49 10.46 -8.67
C ILE A 310 -14.98 11.35 -7.54
N ASN A 311 -14.91 10.82 -6.30
CA ASN A 311 -14.43 11.58 -5.16
C ASN A 311 -12.94 11.89 -5.27
N TYR A 312 -12.15 10.98 -5.82
CA TYR A 312 -10.73 11.25 -6.10
C TYR A 312 -10.55 12.34 -7.16
N ILE A 313 -11.38 12.31 -8.22
CA ILE A 313 -11.39 13.36 -9.26
C ILE A 313 -11.80 14.71 -8.67
N ASN A 314 -12.76 14.74 -7.76
CA ASN A 314 -13.17 15.98 -7.09
C ASN A 314 -12.02 16.59 -6.28
N ILE A 315 -11.19 15.77 -5.61
CA ILE A 315 -9.97 16.25 -4.94
C ILE A 315 -8.96 16.78 -5.95
N MET A 316 -8.80 16.13 -7.12
CA MET A 316 -7.93 16.63 -8.19
C MET A 316 -8.38 18.01 -8.71
N LYS A 317 -9.70 18.20 -8.92
CA LYS A 317 -10.29 19.47 -9.36
C LYS A 317 -10.06 20.57 -8.30
N ASP A 318 -10.34 20.28 -7.04
CA ASP A 318 -10.12 21.22 -5.93
C ASP A 318 -8.64 21.60 -5.75
N LEU A 319 -7.72 20.66 -5.93
CA LEU A 319 -6.28 20.91 -5.91
C LEU A 319 -5.89 21.94 -7.00
N ILE A 320 -6.37 21.75 -8.23
CA ILE A 320 -6.05 22.64 -9.35
C ILE A 320 -6.64 24.03 -9.14
N GLU A 321 -7.89 24.12 -8.67
CA GLU A 321 -8.55 25.41 -8.40
C GLU A 321 -7.80 26.25 -7.35
N LYS A 322 -7.11 25.61 -6.40
CA LYS A 322 -6.35 26.32 -5.35
C LYS A 322 -4.91 26.63 -5.73
N GLU A 323 -4.40 26.08 -6.84
CA GLU A 323 -3.10 26.42 -7.40
C GLU A 323 -3.14 27.64 -8.34
N VAL A 324 -4.35 28.07 -8.76
CA VAL A 324 -4.59 29.26 -9.58
C VAL A 324 -4.79 30.48 -8.67
#